data_0967320437958264ee0b3ce0b48e423d
#
_entry.id   0967320437958264ee0b3ce0b48e423d
#
_cell.length_a   1.000
_cell.length_b   1.000
_cell.length_c   1.000
_cell.angle_alpha   90.00
_cell.angle_beta   90.00
_cell.angle_gamma   90.00
#
_symmetry.space_group_name_H-M   'P 1'
#
loop_
_entity.id
_entity.type
_entity.pdbx_description
1 polymer ?
#
loop_
_entity_poly.entity_id
_entity_poly.type
_entity_poly.pdbx_seq_one_letter_code
_entity_poly.pdbx_strand_id
1 'polypeptide(L)'
;MFRGRFVLVVIALTAPSLAAAQTISFGGAAAILAKSCAAEIDANCRGVNLDSTRMKECLTRNQDVLSPQCRSDYLRVFDAIQKRIAARAGVANACTREIVKLCAGSTKETSKSIACLMTAPGVSARCLQAIGDAGYR
;
A
#
# COMPACT_ATOMS: atom_id res chain seq x y z
N MET A 1 4.45 -15.22 62.80
CA MET A 1 3.95 -15.91 61.60
C MET A 1 3.68 -14.89 60.51
N PHE A 2 4.68 -14.59 59.64
CA PHE A 2 4.55 -13.64 58.54
C PHE A 2 4.20 -14.46 57.30
N ARG A 3 2.97 -14.32 56.78
CA ARG A 3 2.55 -14.86 55.50
C ARG A 3 2.86 -13.86 54.36
N GLY A 4 4.01 -14.01 53.71
CA GLY A 4 4.36 -13.25 52.52
C GLY A 4 3.43 -13.67 51.36
N ARG A 5 2.60 -12.71 50.86
CA ARG A 5 1.84 -12.85 49.65
C ARG A 5 2.76 -12.44 48.47
N PHE A 6 3.26 -13.44 47.74
CA PHE A 6 3.93 -13.18 46.45
C PHE A 6 2.86 -12.76 45.43
N VAL A 7 2.92 -11.49 45.02
CA VAL A 7 2.13 -11.00 43.89
C VAL A 7 2.93 -11.31 42.62
N LEU A 8 2.47 -12.29 41.87
CA LEU A 8 2.98 -12.57 40.52
C LEU A 8 2.51 -11.47 39.56
N VAL A 9 3.38 -10.56 39.21
CA VAL A 9 3.15 -9.58 38.15
C VAL A 9 3.38 -10.27 36.81
N VAL A 10 2.30 -10.59 36.13
CA VAL A 10 2.33 -11.10 34.73
C VAL A 10 2.52 -9.90 33.81
N ILE A 11 3.74 -9.70 33.33
CA ILE A 11 4.04 -8.71 32.29
C ILE A 11 3.59 -9.31 30.95
N ALA A 12 2.43 -8.87 30.47
CA ALA A 12 1.96 -9.18 29.12
C ALA A 12 2.87 -8.47 28.10
N LEU A 13 3.75 -9.22 27.44
CA LEU A 13 4.51 -8.76 26.29
C LEU A 13 3.55 -8.56 25.12
N THR A 14 3.07 -7.33 24.92
CA THR A 14 2.38 -6.96 23.68
C THR A 14 3.42 -6.84 22.57
N ALA A 15 3.52 -7.88 21.72
CA ALA A 15 4.30 -7.80 20.50
C ALA A 15 3.70 -6.69 19.60
N PRO A 16 4.50 -5.75 19.07
CA PRO A 16 4.00 -4.79 18.10
C PRO A 16 3.59 -5.56 16.85
N SER A 17 2.30 -5.55 16.54
CA SER A 17 1.80 -5.99 15.24
C SER A 17 2.44 -5.08 14.19
N LEU A 18 3.34 -5.63 13.36
CA LEU A 18 3.78 -4.98 12.14
C LEU A 18 2.51 -4.82 11.28
N ALA A 19 1.88 -3.66 11.35
CA ALA A 19 0.80 -3.30 10.47
C ALA A 19 1.36 -3.35 9.04
N ALA A 20 1.08 -4.43 8.32
CA ALA A 20 1.38 -4.51 6.89
C ALA A 20 0.75 -3.27 6.23
N ALA A 21 1.56 -2.48 5.55
CA ALA A 21 1.07 -1.30 4.85
C ALA A 21 0.01 -1.77 3.85
N GLN A 22 -1.26 -1.52 4.17
CA GLN A 22 -2.37 -1.93 3.32
C GLN A 22 -2.40 -1.02 2.10
N THR A 23 -1.73 -1.46 1.05
CA THR A 23 -1.77 -0.78 -0.24
C THR A 23 -2.98 -1.27 -1.02
N ILE A 24 -3.69 -0.34 -1.64
CA ILE A 24 -4.84 -0.63 -2.49
C ILE A 24 -4.40 -0.77 -3.95
N SER A 25 -5.06 -1.63 -4.72
CA SER A 25 -4.84 -1.70 -6.17
C SER A 25 -5.45 -0.48 -6.87
N PHE A 26 -4.95 -0.11 -8.05
CA PHE A 26 -5.54 0.97 -8.85
C PHE A 26 -7.00 0.68 -9.20
N GLY A 27 -7.32 -0.58 -9.57
CA GLY A 27 -8.70 -1.00 -9.81
C GLY A 27 -9.58 -0.92 -8.56
N GLY A 28 -9.06 -1.33 -7.41
CA GLY A 28 -9.76 -1.20 -6.13
C GLY A 28 -9.99 0.27 -5.73
N ALA A 29 -9.02 1.13 -5.99
CA ALA A 29 -9.14 2.57 -5.80
C ALA A 29 -10.25 3.16 -6.66
N ALA A 30 -10.26 2.84 -7.96
CA ALA A 30 -11.29 3.28 -8.89
C ALA A 30 -12.69 2.79 -8.46
N ALA A 31 -12.81 1.53 -8.03
CA ALA A 31 -14.09 0.96 -7.57
C ALA A 31 -14.63 1.66 -6.32
N ILE A 32 -13.77 2.03 -5.36
CA ILE A 32 -14.19 2.79 -4.18
C ILE A 32 -14.69 4.16 -4.58
N LEU A 33 -13.94 4.90 -5.42
CA LEU A 33 -14.35 6.24 -5.86
C LEU A 33 -15.61 6.20 -6.72
N ALA A 34 -15.76 5.20 -7.58
CA ALA A 34 -16.98 5.00 -8.35
C ALA A 34 -18.21 4.75 -7.47
N LYS A 35 -18.03 4.13 -6.30
CA LYS A 35 -19.12 3.87 -5.37
C LYS A 35 -19.48 5.10 -4.50
N SER A 36 -18.48 5.81 -4.01
CA SER A 36 -18.68 6.86 -3.00
C SER A 36 -18.63 8.28 -3.53
N CYS A 37 -18.10 8.49 -4.75
CA CYS A 37 -17.90 9.80 -5.35
C CYS A 37 -18.50 9.95 -6.76
N ALA A 38 -19.27 8.97 -7.26
CA ALA A 38 -19.73 8.98 -8.65
C ALA A 38 -20.48 10.25 -9.02
N ALA A 39 -21.43 10.66 -8.18
CA ALA A 39 -22.26 11.85 -8.41
C ALA A 39 -21.41 13.14 -8.42
N GLU A 40 -20.49 13.27 -7.47
CA GLU A 40 -19.62 14.44 -7.36
C GLU A 40 -18.59 14.50 -8.49
N ILE A 41 -18.05 13.36 -8.90
CA ILE A 41 -17.14 13.28 -10.06
C ILE A 41 -17.88 13.67 -11.33
N ASP A 42 -19.09 13.17 -11.53
CA ASP A 42 -19.89 13.50 -12.70
C ASP A 42 -20.32 14.99 -12.72
N ALA A 43 -20.64 15.55 -11.57
CA ALA A 43 -21.03 16.95 -11.46
C ALA A 43 -19.83 17.92 -11.61
N ASN A 44 -18.69 17.63 -10.99
CA ASN A 44 -17.61 18.62 -10.81
C ASN A 44 -16.32 18.26 -11.54
N CYS A 45 -16.12 16.99 -11.92
CA CYS A 45 -14.87 16.47 -12.50
C CYS A 45 -15.10 15.78 -13.86
N ARG A 46 -16.20 16.07 -14.53
CA ARG A 46 -16.52 15.49 -15.84
C ARG A 46 -15.42 15.77 -16.86
N GLY A 47 -15.00 14.73 -17.58
CA GLY A 47 -13.92 14.83 -18.57
C GLY A 47 -12.50 14.85 -17.99
N VAL A 48 -12.34 14.79 -16.67
CA VAL A 48 -11.04 14.60 -16.04
C VAL A 48 -10.62 13.14 -16.23
N ASN A 49 -9.43 12.95 -16.80
CA ASN A 49 -8.86 11.61 -16.94
C ASN A 49 -8.75 10.93 -15.58
N LEU A 50 -9.01 9.61 -15.51
CA LEU A 50 -8.87 8.78 -14.29
C LEU A 50 -7.42 8.61 -13.82
N ASP A 51 -6.51 9.41 -14.35
CA ASP A 51 -5.17 9.57 -13.82
C ASP A 51 -5.27 10.08 -12.37
N SER A 52 -4.52 9.42 -11.49
CA SER A 52 -4.60 9.65 -10.05
C SER A 52 -4.30 11.12 -9.67
N THR A 53 -3.46 11.81 -10.40
CA THR A 53 -3.06 13.20 -10.11
C THR A 53 -4.18 14.16 -10.46
N ARG A 54 -4.70 14.11 -11.68
CA ARG A 54 -5.74 15.03 -12.16
C ARG A 54 -7.06 14.84 -11.44
N MET A 55 -7.45 13.59 -11.17
CA MET A 55 -8.66 13.31 -10.38
C MET A 55 -8.52 13.81 -8.95
N LYS A 56 -7.36 13.60 -8.31
CA LYS A 56 -7.07 14.14 -6.98
C LYS A 56 -7.18 15.67 -6.97
N GLU A 57 -6.55 16.34 -7.92
CA GLU A 57 -6.58 17.80 -8.03
C GLU A 57 -8.01 18.32 -8.21
N CYS A 58 -8.82 17.66 -9.05
CA CYS A 58 -10.21 18.03 -9.25
C CYS A 58 -11.02 17.90 -7.96
N LEU A 59 -10.98 16.75 -7.29
CA LEU A 59 -11.70 16.52 -6.04
C LEU A 59 -11.20 17.45 -4.92
N THR A 60 -9.91 17.75 -4.87
CA THR A 60 -9.35 18.68 -3.88
C THR A 60 -9.86 20.11 -4.09
N ARG A 61 -9.94 20.57 -5.34
CA ARG A 61 -10.49 21.90 -5.64
C ARG A 61 -11.97 22.04 -5.32
N ASN A 62 -12.70 20.96 -5.39
CA ASN A 62 -14.14 20.91 -5.15
C ASN A 62 -14.51 20.36 -3.77
N GLN A 63 -13.55 20.27 -2.84
CA GLN A 63 -13.73 19.58 -1.56
C GLN A 63 -14.90 20.09 -0.71
N ASP A 64 -15.27 21.36 -0.86
CA ASP A 64 -16.33 22.00 -0.08
C ASP A 64 -17.74 21.53 -0.48
N VAL A 65 -17.88 21.03 -1.72
CA VAL A 65 -19.15 20.52 -2.25
C VAL A 65 -19.22 18.98 -2.25
N LEU A 66 -18.15 18.29 -1.82
CA LEU A 66 -18.16 16.85 -1.70
C LEU A 66 -18.92 16.40 -0.46
N SER A 67 -19.65 15.28 -0.59
CA SER A 67 -20.21 14.59 0.58
C SER A 67 -19.11 14.17 1.56
N PRO A 68 -19.41 14.07 2.86
CA PRO A 68 -18.42 13.59 3.86
C PRO A 68 -17.85 12.22 3.51
N GLN A 69 -18.66 11.32 2.96
CA GLN A 69 -18.23 9.99 2.54
C GLN A 69 -17.24 10.04 1.37
N CYS A 70 -17.57 10.79 0.31
CA CYS A 70 -16.68 10.98 -0.83
C CYS A 70 -15.36 11.60 -0.38
N ARG A 71 -15.40 12.67 0.44
CA ARG A 71 -14.21 13.32 0.97
C ARG A 71 -13.31 12.37 1.74
N SER A 72 -13.85 11.58 2.65
CA SER A 72 -13.11 10.58 3.42
C SER A 72 -12.48 9.53 2.52
N ASP A 73 -13.25 9.00 1.58
CA ASP A 73 -12.80 7.91 0.71
C ASP A 73 -11.73 8.37 -0.29
N TYR A 74 -11.88 9.55 -0.90
CA TYR A 74 -10.84 10.00 -1.83
C TYR A 74 -9.51 10.27 -1.13
N LEU A 75 -9.52 10.87 0.07
CA LEU A 75 -8.29 11.09 0.83
C LEU A 75 -7.59 9.77 1.16
N ARG A 76 -8.34 8.79 1.66
CA ARG A 76 -7.83 7.45 1.99
C ARG A 76 -7.30 6.72 0.76
N VAL A 77 -8.02 6.79 -0.35
CA VAL A 77 -7.64 6.12 -1.60
C VAL A 77 -6.35 6.72 -2.16
N PHE A 78 -6.23 8.04 -2.23
CA PHE A 78 -5.03 8.67 -2.76
C PHE A 78 -3.80 8.46 -1.87
N ASP A 79 -3.95 8.48 -0.55
CA ASP A 79 -2.87 8.11 0.38
C ASP A 79 -2.40 6.66 0.13
N ALA A 80 -3.32 5.71 0.02
CA ALA A 80 -3.01 4.32 -0.24
C ALA A 80 -2.31 4.10 -1.61
N ILE A 81 -2.73 4.83 -2.65
CA ILE A 81 -2.09 4.80 -3.97
C ILE A 81 -0.67 5.39 -3.91
N GLN A 82 -0.45 6.50 -3.21
CA GLN A 82 0.88 7.08 -3.05
C GLN A 82 1.82 6.12 -2.31
N LYS A 83 1.34 5.47 -1.24
CA LYS A 83 2.09 4.44 -0.53
C LYS A 83 2.45 3.28 -1.44
N ARG A 84 1.54 2.83 -2.31
CA ARG A 84 1.81 1.77 -3.29
C ARG A 84 2.86 2.19 -4.32
N ILE A 85 2.79 3.41 -4.84
CA ILE A 85 3.77 3.94 -5.79
C ILE A 85 5.17 3.98 -5.13
N ALA A 86 5.26 4.51 -3.92
CA ALA A 86 6.50 4.56 -3.15
C ALA A 86 7.05 3.16 -2.86
N ALA A 87 6.20 2.21 -2.47
CA ALA A 87 6.59 0.81 -2.24
C ALA A 87 7.14 0.17 -3.51
N ARG A 88 6.50 0.39 -4.67
CA ARG A 88 6.97 -0.11 -5.96
C ARG A 88 8.35 0.43 -6.34
N ALA A 89 8.58 1.71 -6.15
CA ALA A 89 9.90 2.32 -6.36
C ALA A 89 10.97 1.74 -5.41
N GLY A 90 10.58 1.35 -4.19
CA GLY A 90 11.47 0.78 -3.18
C GLY A 90 11.87 -0.68 -3.42
N VAL A 91 11.09 -1.46 -4.19
CA VAL A 91 11.36 -2.90 -4.39
C VAL A 91 12.75 -3.15 -4.98
N ALA A 92 13.13 -2.40 -6.01
CA ALA A 92 14.44 -2.56 -6.65
C ALA A 92 15.57 -2.44 -5.63
N ASN A 93 15.52 -1.42 -4.76
CA ASN A 93 16.53 -1.19 -3.73
C ASN A 93 16.50 -2.28 -2.65
N ALA A 94 15.31 -2.70 -2.22
CA ALA A 94 15.16 -3.72 -1.19
C ALA A 94 15.65 -5.10 -1.65
N CYS A 95 15.51 -5.41 -2.95
CA CYS A 95 15.78 -6.71 -3.55
C CYS A 95 17.05 -6.76 -4.42
N THR A 96 17.86 -5.71 -4.47
CA THR A 96 19.02 -5.59 -5.38
C THR A 96 19.93 -6.81 -5.32
N ARG A 97 20.25 -7.28 -4.10
CA ARG A 97 21.16 -8.42 -3.91
C ARG A 97 20.58 -9.73 -4.47
N GLU A 98 19.32 -9.95 -4.20
CA GLU A 98 18.58 -11.13 -4.64
C GLU A 98 18.39 -11.12 -6.15
N ILE A 99 18.05 -9.98 -6.74
CA ILE A 99 17.93 -9.84 -8.20
C ILE A 99 19.24 -10.24 -8.88
N VAL A 100 20.35 -9.69 -8.42
CA VAL A 100 21.67 -10.00 -9.00
C VAL A 100 22.06 -11.46 -8.79
N LYS A 101 21.85 -12.00 -7.59
CA LYS A 101 22.30 -13.33 -7.20
C LYS A 101 21.41 -14.44 -7.75
N LEU A 102 20.09 -14.25 -7.74
CA LEU A 102 19.13 -15.32 -8.02
C LEU A 102 18.43 -15.15 -9.39
N CYS A 103 18.45 -13.93 -9.95
CA CYS A 103 17.70 -13.59 -11.16
C CYS A 103 18.57 -12.95 -12.24
N ALA A 104 19.80 -13.40 -12.41
CA ALA A 104 20.86 -12.80 -13.22
C ALA A 104 20.49 -12.44 -14.68
N GLY A 105 19.47 -13.04 -15.27
CA GLY A 105 18.98 -12.69 -16.61
C GLY A 105 17.86 -11.64 -16.65
N SER A 106 17.35 -11.21 -15.49
CA SER A 106 16.10 -10.44 -15.39
C SER A 106 16.31 -8.99 -14.95
N THR A 107 17.55 -8.52 -14.80
CA THR A 107 17.91 -7.26 -14.16
C THR A 107 17.38 -6.01 -14.87
N LYS A 108 17.00 -6.09 -16.15
CA LYS A 108 16.57 -4.94 -16.96
C LYS A 108 15.05 -4.72 -16.95
N GLU A 109 14.27 -5.69 -16.52
CA GLU A 109 12.81 -5.60 -16.50
C GLU A 109 12.25 -5.92 -15.11
N THR A 110 11.63 -4.95 -14.47
CA THR A 110 11.07 -5.10 -13.12
C THR A 110 10.06 -6.25 -13.01
N SER A 111 9.20 -6.43 -14.01
CA SER A 111 8.21 -7.50 -14.03
C SER A 111 8.84 -8.90 -14.05
N LYS A 112 9.88 -9.11 -14.83
CA LYS A 112 10.61 -10.38 -14.90
C LYS A 112 11.39 -10.64 -13.62
N SER A 113 12.02 -9.61 -13.04
CA SER A 113 12.71 -9.71 -11.76
C SER A 113 11.77 -10.10 -10.62
N ILE A 114 10.58 -9.49 -10.57
CA ILE A 114 9.57 -9.83 -9.56
C ILE A 114 9.08 -11.28 -9.73
N ALA A 115 8.75 -11.70 -10.93
CA ALA A 115 8.31 -13.07 -11.20
C ALA A 115 9.38 -14.11 -10.78
N CYS A 116 10.65 -13.82 -11.07
CA CYS A 116 11.77 -14.65 -10.62
C CYS A 116 11.87 -14.71 -9.08
N LEU A 117 11.83 -13.55 -8.40
CA LEU A 117 11.96 -13.46 -6.95
C LEU A 117 10.81 -14.17 -6.21
N MET A 118 9.62 -14.17 -6.77
CA MET A 118 8.47 -14.84 -6.17
C MET A 118 8.58 -16.37 -6.18
N THR A 119 9.45 -16.93 -7.03
CA THR A 119 9.64 -18.38 -7.18
C THR A 119 11.01 -18.86 -6.73
N ALA A 120 11.99 -17.95 -6.62
CA ALA A 120 13.36 -18.29 -6.25
C ALA A 120 13.48 -18.68 -4.77
N PRO A 121 14.20 -19.77 -4.42
CA PRO A 121 14.49 -20.10 -3.05
C PRO A 121 15.53 -19.13 -2.45
N GLY A 122 15.42 -18.83 -1.15
CA GLY A 122 16.42 -18.04 -0.43
C GLY A 122 16.29 -16.52 -0.57
N VAL A 123 15.14 -16.02 -1.05
CA VAL A 123 14.82 -14.60 -1.02
C VAL A 123 14.57 -14.14 0.41
N SER A 124 15.20 -13.02 0.81
CA SER A 124 15.10 -12.50 2.18
C SER A 124 13.68 -12.04 2.54
N ALA A 125 13.36 -12.13 3.83
CA ALA A 125 12.07 -11.62 4.35
C ALA A 125 11.86 -10.13 4.02
N ARG A 126 12.92 -9.32 4.04
CA ARG A 126 12.88 -7.90 3.67
C ARG A 126 12.47 -7.69 2.20
N CYS A 127 13.04 -8.47 1.28
CA CYS A 127 12.68 -8.38 -0.14
C CYS A 127 11.24 -8.86 -0.36
N LEU A 128 10.84 -10.00 0.23
CA LEU A 128 9.46 -10.51 0.16
C LEU A 128 8.44 -9.52 0.73
N GLN A 129 8.77 -8.86 1.83
CA GLN A 129 7.93 -7.81 2.41
C GLN A 129 7.77 -6.64 1.43
N ALA A 130 8.86 -6.14 0.85
CA ALA A 130 8.81 -5.04 -0.12
C ALA A 130 7.96 -5.39 -1.36
N ILE A 131 8.06 -6.62 -1.87
CA ILE A 131 7.22 -7.13 -2.97
C ILE A 131 5.74 -7.14 -2.56
N GLY A 132 5.43 -7.57 -1.34
CA GLY A 132 4.07 -7.58 -0.80
C GLY A 132 3.48 -6.17 -0.66
N ASP A 133 4.24 -5.23 -0.08
CA ASP A 133 3.83 -3.82 0.11
C ASP A 133 3.60 -3.11 -1.23
N ALA A 134 4.39 -3.47 -2.25
CA ALA A 134 4.21 -3.00 -3.63
C ALA A 134 2.98 -3.61 -4.34
N GLY A 135 2.34 -4.61 -3.72
CA GLY A 135 1.13 -5.25 -4.23
C GLY A 135 1.37 -6.16 -5.44
N TYR A 136 2.49 -6.85 -5.46
CA TYR A 136 2.82 -7.88 -6.47
C TYR A 136 2.40 -9.30 -6.04
N ARG A 137 1.56 -9.41 -5.02
CA ARG A 137 0.94 -10.68 -4.60
C ARG A 137 -0.46 -10.78 -5.11
#